data_fa549f4c93bf655a71d1e333c906cbf9
#
_entry.id   fa549f4c93bf655a71d1e333c906cbf9
#
_cell.length_a   1.000
_cell.length_b   1.000
_cell.length_c   1.000
_cell.angle_alpha   90.00
_cell.angle_beta   90.00
_cell.angle_gamma   90.00
#
_symmetry.space_group_name_H-M   'P 1'
#
loop_
_entity.id
_entity.type
_entity.pdbx_description
1 polymer ?
#
loop_
_entity_poly.entity_id
_entity_poly.type
_entity_poly.pdbx_seq_one_letter_code
_entity_poly.pdbx_strand_id
1 'polypeptide(L)'
;LYSEKRFDDLNALLNSTFKALIFLLLPISALTIAQSVPILYLVFSHTRLHGPDIAATAAALAVFSVGMFAWGAQNIISRGFYAARDTITPAVVGTVVTLASLPLYWILVRHMAYLGLALASSTGIIVYTVTLFGLLNRRTHNPAQGKLIVFFLKVAAASIATGFVCYHAAGYLEHLFDLRRFLGSVAVLVLVTSAGVILLWIFLKVLGVSEVDVYIRRGFGFLRRDTTAEANMLS
;
A
#
# COMPACT_ATOMS: atom_id res chain seq x y z
N LEU A 1 -19.91 6.07 -29.24
CA LEU A 1 -18.80 6.77 -28.54
C LEU A 1 -17.81 5.81 -27.86
N TYR A 2 -17.97 4.53 -28.01
CA TYR A 2 -17.02 3.50 -27.57
C TYR A 2 -16.18 3.06 -28.78
N SER A 3 -15.34 4.00 -29.31
CA SER A 3 -14.35 3.61 -30.30
C SER A 3 -13.15 2.98 -29.59
N GLU A 4 -12.47 2.05 -30.25
CA GLU A 4 -11.26 1.37 -29.75
C GLU A 4 -10.23 2.35 -29.19
N LYS A 5 -10.05 3.51 -29.80
CA LYS A 5 -9.18 4.60 -29.29
C LYS A 5 -9.47 5.06 -27.86
N ARG A 6 -10.73 5.00 -27.39
CA ARG A 6 -11.07 5.41 -26.02
C ARG A 6 -10.70 4.36 -24.97
N PHE A 7 -10.68 3.08 -25.34
CA PHE A 7 -10.20 2.04 -24.44
C PHE A 7 -8.67 2.06 -24.32
N ASP A 8 -7.96 2.40 -25.40
CA ASP A 8 -6.50 2.55 -25.35
C ASP A 8 -6.08 3.71 -24.43
N ASP A 9 -6.73 4.86 -24.53
CA ASP A 9 -6.49 6.01 -23.66
C ASP A 9 -6.85 5.67 -22.20
N LEU A 10 -7.97 4.98 -21.97
CA LEU A 10 -8.36 4.52 -20.64
C LEU A 10 -7.33 3.54 -20.04
N ASN A 11 -6.89 2.57 -20.83
CA ASN A 11 -5.88 1.59 -20.42
C ASN A 11 -4.55 2.29 -20.12
N ALA A 12 -4.13 3.26 -20.93
CA ALA A 12 -2.91 4.03 -20.69
C ALA A 12 -2.97 4.80 -19.37
N LEU A 13 -4.09 5.48 -19.09
CA LEU A 13 -4.34 6.19 -17.86
C LEU A 13 -4.37 5.25 -16.66
N LEU A 14 -5.12 4.15 -16.74
CA LEU A 14 -5.20 3.15 -15.69
C LEU A 14 -3.83 2.54 -15.38
N ASN A 15 -3.07 2.14 -16.41
CA ASN A 15 -1.74 1.56 -16.24
C ASN A 15 -0.76 2.53 -15.58
N SER A 16 -0.78 3.82 -15.96
CA SER A 16 0.07 4.84 -15.34
C SER A 16 -0.29 5.06 -13.87
N THR A 17 -1.59 5.09 -13.55
CA THR A 17 -2.10 5.25 -12.19
C THR A 17 -1.80 4.02 -11.33
N PHE A 18 -1.97 2.81 -11.89
CA PHE A 18 -1.58 1.58 -11.19
C PHE A 18 -0.09 1.51 -10.90
N LYS A 19 0.77 1.89 -11.85
CA LYS A 19 2.22 1.95 -11.60
C LYS A 19 2.56 2.91 -10.45
N ALA A 20 1.94 4.08 -10.41
CA ALA A 20 2.15 5.04 -9.33
C ALA A 20 1.69 4.49 -7.97
N LEU A 21 0.52 3.82 -7.94
CA LEU A 21 0.01 3.16 -6.73
C LEU A 21 0.92 2.02 -6.24
N ILE A 22 1.34 1.14 -7.15
CA ILE A 22 2.24 0.03 -6.85
C ILE A 22 3.52 0.58 -6.22
N PHE A 23 4.11 1.59 -6.88
CA PHE A 23 5.34 2.23 -6.44
C PHE A 23 5.23 2.89 -5.07
N LEU A 24 4.07 3.44 -4.72
CA LEU A 24 3.84 4.14 -3.46
C LEU A 24 3.35 3.20 -2.35
N LEU A 25 2.27 2.45 -2.60
CA LEU A 25 1.56 1.73 -1.53
C LEU A 25 2.26 0.43 -1.10
N LEU A 26 2.95 -0.29 -2.00
CA LEU A 26 3.66 -1.50 -1.59
C LEU A 26 4.81 -1.21 -0.61
N PRO A 27 5.69 -0.22 -0.86
CA PRO A 27 6.70 0.14 0.13
C PRO A 27 6.11 0.68 1.43
N ILE A 28 5.07 1.52 1.36
CA ILE A 28 4.40 2.03 2.56
C ILE A 28 3.83 0.87 3.38
N SER A 29 3.16 -0.09 2.74
CA SER A 29 2.66 -1.30 3.42
C SER A 29 3.78 -2.06 4.11
N ALA A 30 4.89 -2.31 3.43
CA ALA A 30 6.03 -3.04 3.97
C ALA A 30 6.69 -2.32 5.15
N LEU A 31 6.87 -0.99 5.05
CA LEU A 31 7.40 -0.17 6.14
C LEU A 31 6.43 -0.09 7.32
N THR A 32 5.12 -0.01 7.09
CA THR A 32 4.11 -0.01 8.15
C THR A 32 4.11 -1.35 8.90
N ILE A 33 4.23 -2.47 8.18
CA ILE A 33 4.37 -3.79 8.80
C ILE A 33 5.63 -3.85 9.67
N ALA A 34 6.77 -3.41 9.11
CA ALA A 34 8.06 -3.44 9.80
C ALA A 34 8.10 -2.57 11.06
N GLN A 35 7.35 -1.48 11.06
CA GLN A 35 7.37 -0.48 12.14
C GLN A 35 6.03 -0.42 12.90
N SER A 36 5.20 -1.46 12.83
CA SER A 36 3.89 -1.47 13.48
C SER A 36 3.96 -1.20 14.98
N VAL A 37 4.96 -1.73 15.67
CA VAL A 37 5.16 -1.52 17.11
C VAL A 37 5.52 -0.07 17.43
N PRO A 38 6.60 0.54 16.88
CA PRO A 38 6.91 1.94 17.18
C PRO A 38 5.82 2.92 16.73
N ILE A 39 5.08 2.62 15.64
CA ILE A 39 3.91 3.41 15.23
C ILE A 39 2.86 3.43 16.33
N LEU A 40 2.54 2.28 16.92
CA LEU A 40 1.53 2.20 17.97
C LEU A 40 2.01 2.86 19.28
N TYR A 41 3.28 2.72 19.64
CA TYR A 41 3.83 3.44 20.79
C TYR A 41 3.76 4.95 20.59
N LEU A 42 4.00 5.46 19.36
CA LEU A 42 3.86 6.88 19.06
C LEU A 42 2.41 7.35 19.19
N VAL A 43 1.46 6.63 18.61
CA VAL A 43 0.03 7.00 18.61
C VAL A 43 -0.56 6.94 20.01
N PHE A 44 -0.19 5.94 20.78
CA PHE A 44 -0.72 5.70 22.13
C PHE A 44 0.21 6.18 23.25
N SER A 45 1.22 6.99 22.96
CA SER A 45 2.20 7.52 23.93
C SER A 45 1.58 8.25 25.13
N HIS A 46 0.37 8.82 24.94
CA HIS A 46 -0.35 9.57 25.99
C HIS A 46 -1.55 8.79 26.56
N THR A 47 -1.66 7.49 26.27
CA THR A 47 -2.78 6.66 26.74
C THR A 47 -2.34 5.71 27.83
N ARG A 48 -3.30 5.12 28.56
CA ARG A 48 -3.05 4.11 29.60
C ARG A 48 -2.94 2.69 29.04
N LEU A 49 -2.73 2.52 27.73
CA LEU A 49 -2.56 1.20 27.13
C LEU A 49 -1.25 0.56 27.59
N HIS A 50 -1.33 -0.71 27.96
CA HIS A 50 -0.18 -1.48 28.45
C HIS A 50 0.54 -2.18 27.29
N GLY A 51 1.79 -2.58 27.50
CA GLY A 51 2.62 -3.21 26.48
C GLY A 51 1.96 -4.38 25.71
N PRO A 52 1.26 -5.33 26.37
CA PRO A 52 0.55 -6.41 25.69
C PRO A 52 -0.54 -5.94 24.73
N ASP A 53 -1.30 -4.90 25.09
CA ASP A 53 -2.37 -4.34 24.25
C ASP A 53 -1.81 -3.64 23.03
N ILE A 54 -0.67 -2.93 23.20
CA ILE A 54 0.04 -2.29 22.09
C ILE A 54 0.58 -3.35 21.13
N ALA A 55 1.19 -4.43 21.64
CA ALA A 55 1.70 -5.51 20.80
C ALA A 55 0.58 -6.21 20.01
N ALA A 56 -0.56 -6.46 20.66
CA ALA A 56 -1.74 -7.03 20.02
C ALA A 56 -2.28 -6.14 18.89
N THR A 57 -2.38 -4.83 19.16
CA THR A 57 -2.84 -3.85 18.18
C THR A 57 -1.84 -3.68 17.03
N ALA A 58 -0.53 -3.71 17.32
CA ALA A 58 0.52 -3.66 16.32
C ALA A 58 0.48 -4.88 15.38
N ALA A 59 0.24 -6.07 15.92
CA ALA A 59 0.06 -7.27 15.12
C ALA A 59 -1.17 -7.15 14.19
N ALA A 60 -2.28 -6.62 14.69
CA ALA A 60 -3.46 -6.36 13.85
C ALA A 60 -3.17 -5.32 12.76
N LEU A 61 -2.46 -4.22 13.09
CA LEU A 61 -2.03 -3.21 12.12
C LEU A 61 -1.16 -3.81 11.03
N ALA A 62 -0.20 -4.67 11.38
CA ALA A 62 0.66 -5.35 10.42
C ALA A 62 -0.15 -6.21 9.44
N VAL A 63 -1.13 -6.98 9.94
CA VAL A 63 -1.99 -7.80 9.11
C VAL A 63 -2.90 -6.97 8.20
N PHE A 64 -3.49 -5.89 8.69
CA PHE A 64 -4.27 -4.96 7.85
C PHE A 64 -3.42 -4.29 6.77
N SER A 65 -2.16 -4.00 7.08
CA SER A 65 -1.23 -3.36 6.12
C SER A 65 -0.94 -4.25 4.91
N VAL A 66 -1.07 -5.57 5.01
CA VAL A 66 -1.00 -6.48 3.86
C VAL A 66 -2.09 -6.16 2.82
N GLY A 67 -3.29 -5.78 3.27
CA GLY A 67 -4.40 -5.39 2.40
C GLY A 67 -4.35 -3.95 1.88
N MET A 68 -3.44 -3.11 2.36
CA MET A 68 -3.42 -1.67 2.07
C MET A 68 -3.33 -1.36 0.57
N PHE A 69 -2.48 -2.08 -0.16
CA PHE A 69 -2.39 -1.92 -1.62
C PHE A 69 -3.72 -2.26 -2.30
N ALA A 70 -4.38 -3.34 -1.87
CA ALA A 70 -5.65 -3.77 -2.45
C ALA A 70 -6.76 -2.73 -2.22
N TRP A 71 -6.78 -2.06 -1.06
CA TRP A 71 -7.69 -0.94 -0.78
C TRP A 71 -7.49 0.23 -1.74
N GLY A 72 -6.24 0.60 -2.02
CA GLY A 72 -5.93 1.65 -3.00
C GLY A 72 -6.29 1.23 -4.43
N ALA A 73 -5.90 0.03 -4.83
CA ALA A 73 -6.11 -0.50 -6.17
C ALA A 73 -7.59 -0.65 -6.52
N GLN A 74 -8.41 -1.17 -5.61
CA GLN A 74 -9.84 -1.34 -5.83
C GLN A 74 -10.56 -0.02 -6.14
N ASN A 75 -10.16 1.08 -5.49
CA ASN A 75 -10.74 2.40 -5.75
C ASN A 75 -10.51 2.84 -7.21
N ILE A 76 -9.31 2.60 -7.74
CA ILE A 76 -8.98 2.95 -9.13
C ILE A 76 -9.70 2.03 -10.10
N ILE A 77 -9.76 0.73 -9.82
CA ILE A 77 -10.48 -0.24 -10.65
C ILE A 77 -11.96 0.15 -10.73
N SER A 78 -12.58 0.46 -9.60
CA SER A 78 -13.99 0.88 -9.56
C SER A 78 -14.23 2.14 -10.40
N ARG A 79 -13.33 3.13 -10.35
CA ARG A 79 -13.39 4.31 -11.23
C ARG A 79 -13.24 3.95 -12.71
N GLY A 80 -12.44 2.94 -13.04
CA GLY A 80 -12.33 2.40 -14.40
C GLY A 80 -13.66 1.83 -14.90
N PHE A 81 -14.37 1.08 -14.06
CA PHE A 81 -15.73 0.60 -14.37
C PHE A 81 -16.73 1.76 -14.54
N TYR A 82 -16.70 2.76 -13.65
CA TYR A 82 -17.60 3.92 -13.74
C TYR A 82 -17.34 4.74 -15.01
N ALA A 83 -16.08 4.89 -15.41
CA ALA A 83 -15.74 5.53 -16.69
C ALA A 83 -16.27 4.73 -17.90
N ALA A 84 -16.34 3.41 -17.78
CA ALA A 84 -16.98 2.52 -18.76
C ALA A 84 -18.53 2.44 -18.62
N ARG A 85 -19.15 3.32 -17.81
CA ARG A 85 -20.59 3.37 -17.50
C ARG A 85 -21.14 2.07 -16.90
N ASP A 86 -20.32 1.33 -16.19
CA ASP A 86 -20.68 0.11 -15.49
C ASP A 86 -20.53 0.30 -13.98
N THR A 87 -21.63 0.63 -13.33
CA THR A 87 -21.71 0.74 -11.86
C THR A 87 -22.16 -0.56 -11.20
N ILE A 88 -22.75 -1.47 -11.99
CA ILE A 88 -23.36 -2.69 -11.50
C ILE A 88 -22.28 -3.73 -11.17
N THR A 89 -21.30 -3.92 -12.05
CA THR A 89 -20.26 -4.95 -11.84
C THR A 89 -19.50 -4.78 -10.53
N PRO A 90 -18.96 -3.59 -10.16
CA PRO A 90 -18.30 -3.43 -8.87
C PRO A 90 -19.23 -3.68 -7.67
N ALA A 91 -20.49 -3.24 -7.77
CA ALA A 91 -21.47 -3.43 -6.71
C ALA A 91 -21.80 -4.92 -6.49
N VAL A 92 -22.08 -5.64 -7.57
CA VAL A 92 -22.42 -7.08 -7.51
C VAL A 92 -21.22 -7.89 -7.00
N VAL A 93 -20.03 -7.67 -7.56
CA VAL A 93 -18.82 -8.37 -7.12
C VAL A 93 -18.51 -8.07 -5.66
N GLY A 94 -18.67 -6.82 -5.22
CA GLY A 94 -18.48 -6.42 -3.82
C GLY A 94 -19.45 -7.15 -2.90
N THR A 95 -20.73 -7.20 -3.25
CA THR A 95 -21.75 -7.92 -2.48
C THR A 95 -21.46 -9.40 -2.41
N VAL A 96 -21.14 -10.04 -3.53
CA VAL A 96 -20.82 -11.48 -3.58
C VAL A 96 -19.60 -11.80 -2.74
N VAL A 97 -18.50 -11.04 -2.88
CA VAL A 97 -17.27 -11.27 -2.10
C VAL A 97 -17.53 -11.03 -0.62
N THR A 98 -18.31 -10.00 -0.25
CA THR A 98 -18.65 -9.74 1.15
C THR A 98 -19.44 -10.91 1.75
N LEU A 99 -20.48 -11.39 1.07
CA LEU A 99 -21.25 -12.54 1.54
C LEU A 99 -20.42 -13.82 1.62
N ALA A 100 -19.58 -14.07 0.61
CA ALA A 100 -18.67 -15.22 0.61
C ALA A 100 -17.59 -15.14 1.70
N SER A 101 -17.24 -13.94 2.15
CA SER A 101 -16.27 -13.73 3.23
C SER A 101 -16.85 -13.98 4.63
N LEU A 102 -18.18 -13.98 4.82
CA LEU A 102 -18.80 -14.17 6.15
C LEU A 102 -18.37 -15.48 6.84
N PRO A 103 -18.38 -16.65 6.18
CA PRO A 103 -17.89 -17.89 6.79
C PRO A 103 -16.40 -17.79 7.17
N LEU A 104 -15.59 -17.14 6.34
CA LEU A 104 -14.16 -16.92 6.59
C LEU A 104 -13.96 -16.07 7.86
N TYR A 105 -14.71 -14.96 8.00
CA TYR A 105 -14.72 -14.15 9.23
C TYR A 105 -15.05 -14.98 10.45
N TRP A 106 -16.11 -15.78 10.38
CA TRP A 106 -16.56 -16.58 11.50
C TRP A 106 -15.52 -17.64 11.94
N ILE A 107 -14.89 -18.32 10.98
CA ILE A 107 -13.86 -19.31 11.25
C ILE A 107 -12.60 -18.65 11.84
N LEU A 108 -12.08 -17.60 11.18
CA LEU A 108 -10.85 -16.97 11.59
C LEU A 108 -10.97 -16.24 12.94
N VAL A 109 -12.11 -15.58 13.21
CA VAL A 109 -12.34 -14.92 14.50
C VAL A 109 -12.41 -15.94 15.63
N ARG A 110 -12.99 -17.12 15.42
CA ARG A 110 -13.03 -18.18 16.43
C ARG A 110 -11.65 -18.72 16.81
N HIS A 111 -10.74 -18.81 15.83
CA HIS A 111 -9.41 -19.37 16.05
C HIS A 111 -8.36 -18.33 16.43
N MET A 112 -8.47 -17.10 15.95
CA MET A 112 -7.42 -16.08 16.06
C MET A 112 -7.92 -14.75 16.66
N ALA A 113 -9.17 -14.69 17.13
CA ALA A 113 -9.79 -13.49 17.70
C ALA A 113 -9.60 -12.26 16.80
N TYR A 114 -9.02 -11.17 17.32
CA TYR A 114 -8.80 -9.91 16.58
C TYR A 114 -7.88 -10.05 15.36
N LEU A 115 -6.89 -10.94 15.41
CA LEU A 115 -6.03 -11.23 14.25
C LEU A 115 -6.81 -11.90 13.13
N GLY A 116 -7.75 -12.78 13.47
CA GLY A 116 -8.66 -13.42 12.52
C GLY A 116 -9.52 -12.41 11.78
N LEU A 117 -10.00 -11.37 12.49
CA LEU A 117 -10.75 -10.27 11.88
C LEU A 117 -9.90 -9.50 10.86
N ALA A 118 -8.66 -9.17 11.24
CA ALA A 118 -7.73 -8.47 10.36
C ALA A 118 -7.37 -9.29 9.12
N LEU A 119 -7.10 -10.59 9.28
CA LEU A 119 -6.80 -11.52 8.17
C LEU A 119 -8.00 -11.69 7.23
N ALA A 120 -9.20 -11.87 7.76
CA ALA A 120 -10.42 -11.99 6.95
C ALA A 120 -10.66 -10.73 6.11
N SER A 121 -10.49 -9.56 6.72
CA SER A 121 -10.63 -8.26 6.03
C SER A 121 -9.61 -8.09 4.91
N SER A 122 -8.33 -8.34 5.19
CA SER A 122 -7.25 -8.23 4.20
C SER A 122 -7.43 -9.24 3.07
N THR A 123 -7.83 -10.47 3.38
CA THR A 123 -8.12 -11.50 2.36
C THR A 123 -9.32 -11.10 1.51
N GLY A 124 -10.41 -10.64 2.12
CA GLY A 124 -11.62 -10.22 1.41
C GLY A 124 -11.34 -9.09 0.42
N ILE A 125 -10.60 -8.05 0.83
CA ILE A 125 -10.27 -6.93 -0.06
C ILE A 125 -9.32 -7.35 -1.19
N ILE A 126 -8.37 -8.25 -0.92
CA ILE A 126 -7.46 -8.77 -1.95
C ILE A 126 -8.26 -9.57 -2.99
N VAL A 127 -9.13 -10.48 -2.55
CA VAL A 127 -9.99 -11.28 -3.46
C VAL A 127 -10.89 -10.37 -4.29
N TYR A 128 -11.52 -9.38 -3.67
CA TYR A 128 -12.35 -8.40 -4.37
C TYR A 128 -11.55 -7.64 -5.44
N THR A 129 -10.38 -7.12 -5.07
CA THR A 129 -9.51 -6.35 -5.96
C THR A 129 -9.02 -7.18 -7.15
N VAL A 130 -8.56 -8.41 -6.89
CA VAL A 130 -8.08 -9.33 -7.93
C VAL A 130 -9.21 -9.70 -8.90
N THR A 131 -10.41 -9.97 -8.37
CA THR A 131 -11.58 -10.29 -9.18
C THR A 131 -11.96 -9.11 -10.07
N LEU A 132 -12.06 -7.90 -9.51
CA LEU A 132 -12.37 -6.69 -10.29
C LEU A 132 -11.29 -6.40 -11.33
N PHE A 133 -10.03 -6.54 -10.99
CA PHE A 133 -8.92 -6.34 -11.92
C PHE A 133 -9.01 -7.31 -13.10
N GLY A 134 -9.27 -8.60 -12.83
CA GLY A 134 -9.46 -9.61 -13.87
C GLY A 134 -10.64 -9.29 -14.79
N LEU A 135 -11.78 -8.87 -14.24
CA LEU A 135 -12.97 -8.50 -15.01
C LEU A 135 -12.74 -7.24 -15.87
N LEU A 136 -12.13 -6.19 -15.29
CA LEU A 136 -11.80 -4.97 -16.01
C LEU A 136 -10.89 -5.27 -17.18
N ASN A 137 -9.87 -6.07 -16.95
CA ASN A 137 -8.88 -6.41 -17.95
C ASN A 137 -9.44 -7.26 -19.10
N ARG A 138 -10.35 -8.20 -18.81
CA ARG A 138 -11.10 -8.95 -19.84
C ARG A 138 -11.97 -8.03 -20.69
N ARG A 139 -12.51 -6.98 -20.10
CA ARG A 139 -13.39 -6.03 -20.79
C ARG A 139 -12.64 -5.02 -21.66
N THR A 140 -11.48 -4.55 -21.18
CA THR A 140 -10.68 -3.52 -21.86
C THR A 140 -9.60 -4.09 -22.78
N HIS A 141 -9.37 -5.42 -22.74
CA HIS A 141 -8.33 -6.10 -23.52
C HIS A 141 -6.98 -5.41 -23.43
N ASN A 142 -6.55 -5.07 -22.19
CA ASN A 142 -5.34 -4.28 -21.92
C ASN A 142 -4.06 -5.02 -22.37
N PRO A 143 -3.35 -4.57 -23.44
CA PRO A 143 -2.17 -5.26 -23.95
C PRO A 143 -0.95 -5.11 -23.02
N ALA A 144 -0.97 -4.14 -22.11
CA ALA A 144 0.14 -3.87 -21.20
C ALA A 144 0.03 -4.60 -19.85
N GLN A 145 -0.99 -5.47 -19.67
CA GLN A 145 -1.22 -6.21 -18.42
C GLN A 145 0.02 -6.97 -17.96
N GLY A 146 0.68 -7.71 -18.84
CA GLY A 146 1.87 -8.48 -18.49
C GLY A 146 3.01 -7.60 -17.95
N LYS A 147 3.22 -6.43 -18.55
CA LYS A 147 4.22 -5.45 -18.07
C LYS A 147 3.86 -4.90 -16.70
N LEU A 148 2.57 -4.67 -16.43
CA LEU A 148 2.09 -4.19 -15.14
C LEU A 148 2.29 -5.26 -14.04
N ILE A 149 2.01 -6.53 -14.33
CA ILE A 149 2.24 -7.64 -13.40
C ILE A 149 3.73 -7.80 -13.08
N VAL A 150 4.60 -7.76 -14.09
CA VAL A 150 6.05 -7.84 -13.88
C VAL A 150 6.54 -6.67 -13.03
N PHE A 151 6.05 -5.46 -13.29
CA PHE A 151 6.35 -4.28 -12.48
C PHE A 151 5.89 -4.47 -11.03
N PHE A 152 4.66 -4.94 -10.83
CA PHE A 152 4.13 -5.26 -9.49
C PHE A 152 5.03 -6.26 -8.75
N LEU A 153 5.42 -7.36 -9.39
CA LEU A 153 6.26 -8.39 -8.77
C LEU A 153 7.64 -7.85 -8.38
N LYS A 154 8.26 -7.02 -9.22
CA LYS A 154 9.55 -6.39 -8.93
C LYS A 154 9.46 -5.45 -7.73
N VAL A 155 8.45 -4.57 -7.71
CA VAL A 155 8.27 -3.62 -6.61
C VAL A 155 7.86 -4.35 -5.32
N ALA A 156 7.03 -5.39 -5.40
CA ALA A 156 6.66 -6.22 -4.26
C ALA A 156 7.88 -6.92 -3.66
N ALA A 157 8.74 -7.54 -4.50
CA ALA A 157 9.97 -8.18 -4.04
C ALA A 157 10.91 -7.17 -3.35
N ALA A 158 11.12 -5.98 -3.95
CA ALA A 158 11.92 -4.93 -3.35
C ALA A 158 11.33 -4.45 -2.01
N SER A 159 10.00 -4.28 -1.95
CA SER A 159 9.30 -3.84 -0.74
C SER A 159 9.38 -4.87 0.38
N ILE A 160 9.21 -6.16 0.06
CA ILE A 160 9.33 -7.26 1.03
C ILE A 160 10.77 -7.34 1.56
N ALA A 161 11.78 -7.28 0.70
CA ALA A 161 13.18 -7.30 1.12
C ALA A 161 13.50 -6.09 2.01
N THR A 162 13.06 -4.89 1.63
CA THR A 162 13.21 -3.67 2.44
C THR A 162 12.50 -3.80 3.78
N GLY A 163 11.24 -4.26 3.77
CA GLY A 163 10.44 -4.46 4.98
C GLY A 163 11.10 -5.45 5.94
N PHE A 164 11.65 -6.54 5.43
CA PHE A 164 12.37 -7.52 6.24
C PHE A 164 13.60 -6.92 6.93
N VAL A 165 14.43 -6.18 6.20
CA VAL A 165 15.59 -5.49 6.78
C VAL A 165 15.15 -4.44 7.81
N CYS A 166 14.13 -3.65 7.48
CA CYS A 166 13.60 -2.62 8.37
C CYS A 166 12.98 -3.22 9.65
N TYR A 167 12.34 -4.38 9.56
CA TYR A 167 11.79 -5.07 10.72
C TYR A 167 12.88 -5.46 11.73
N HIS A 168 13.98 -6.04 11.26
CA HIS A 168 15.10 -6.38 12.12
C HIS A 168 15.81 -5.13 12.65
N ALA A 169 15.96 -4.08 11.84
CA ALA A 169 16.52 -2.81 12.26
C ALA A 169 15.65 -2.13 13.33
N ALA A 170 14.33 -2.13 13.18
CA ALA A 170 13.40 -1.61 14.17
C ALA A 170 13.56 -2.36 15.49
N GLY A 171 13.52 -3.70 15.46
CA GLY A 171 13.69 -4.52 16.66
C GLY A 171 15.03 -4.27 17.38
N TYR A 172 16.12 -4.05 16.64
CA TYR A 172 17.40 -3.68 17.23
C TYR A 172 17.38 -2.28 17.89
N LEU A 173 16.78 -1.31 17.21
CA LEU A 173 16.69 0.06 17.71
C LEU A 173 15.71 0.20 18.89
N GLU A 174 14.71 -0.66 19.01
CA GLU A 174 13.78 -0.72 20.15
C GLU A 174 14.51 -1.02 21.47
N HIS A 175 15.65 -1.73 21.42
CA HIS A 175 16.50 -1.97 22.59
C HIS A 175 17.38 -0.78 22.98
N LEU A 176 17.68 0.10 22.03
CA LEU A 176 18.52 1.28 22.22
C LEU A 176 17.72 2.52 22.64
N PHE A 177 16.49 2.63 22.14
CA PHE A 177 15.61 3.77 22.38
C PHE A 177 14.40 3.35 23.20
N ASP A 178 14.06 4.14 24.23
CA ASP A 178 12.86 3.92 25.04
C ASP A 178 11.61 4.33 24.25
N LEU A 179 10.91 3.35 23.68
CA LEU A 179 9.67 3.56 22.89
C LEU A 179 8.52 4.16 23.70
N ARG A 180 8.59 4.08 25.05
CA ARG A 180 7.58 4.72 25.91
C ARG A 180 7.67 6.24 25.89
N ARG A 181 8.84 6.76 25.50
CA ARG A 181 9.03 8.19 25.29
C ARG A 181 8.67 8.57 23.86
N PHE A 182 7.87 9.60 23.70
CA PHE A 182 7.47 10.14 22.39
C PHE A 182 8.68 10.32 21.44
N LEU A 183 9.74 10.96 21.93
CA LEU A 183 10.97 11.19 21.16
C LEU A 183 11.68 9.89 20.76
N GLY A 184 11.65 8.85 21.60
CA GLY A 184 12.23 7.55 21.30
C GLY A 184 11.50 6.88 20.12
N SER A 185 10.18 6.83 20.16
CA SER A 185 9.36 6.31 19.06
C SER A 185 9.56 7.09 17.76
N VAL A 186 9.59 8.42 17.83
CA VAL A 186 9.85 9.28 16.66
C VAL A 186 11.24 9.00 16.07
N ALA A 187 12.27 8.89 16.92
CA ALA A 187 13.63 8.61 16.47
C ALA A 187 13.72 7.28 15.72
N VAL A 188 13.15 6.21 16.28
CA VAL A 188 13.12 4.89 15.62
C VAL A 188 12.38 4.97 14.27
N LEU A 189 11.21 5.60 14.24
CA LEU A 189 10.42 5.74 13.01
C LEU A 189 11.20 6.51 11.93
N VAL A 190 11.82 7.63 12.26
CA VAL A 190 12.57 8.44 11.29
C VAL A 190 13.80 7.69 10.80
N LEU A 191 14.57 7.07 11.67
CA LEU A 191 15.78 6.35 11.30
C LEU A 191 15.47 5.13 10.42
N VAL A 192 14.49 4.32 10.80
CA VAL A 192 14.13 3.11 10.04
C VAL A 192 13.45 3.48 8.72
N THR A 193 12.59 4.52 8.69
CA THR A 193 11.95 4.95 7.45
C THR A 193 12.97 5.52 6.47
N SER A 194 13.90 6.38 6.92
CA SER A 194 14.94 6.95 6.05
C SER A 194 15.88 5.86 5.50
N ALA A 195 16.31 4.92 6.34
CA ALA A 195 17.09 3.78 5.90
C ALA A 195 16.29 2.90 4.92
N GLY A 196 15.01 2.66 5.20
CA GLY A 196 14.11 1.90 4.34
C GLY A 196 13.92 2.53 2.97
N VAL A 197 13.76 3.84 2.86
CA VAL A 197 13.66 4.55 1.57
C VAL A 197 14.95 4.40 0.76
N ILE A 198 16.12 4.51 1.40
CA ILE A 198 17.42 4.32 0.74
C ILE A 198 17.57 2.88 0.24
N LEU A 199 17.25 1.89 1.08
CA LEU A 199 17.31 0.47 0.72
C LEU A 199 16.35 0.13 -0.41
N LEU A 200 15.13 0.62 -0.35
CA LEU A 200 14.14 0.45 -1.41
C LEU A 200 14.67 0.97 -2.74
N TRP A 201 15.26 2.16 -2.74
CA TRP A 201 15.83 2.74 -3.95
C TRP A 201 16.96 1.87 -4.53
N ILE A 202 17.85 1.33 -3.67
CA ILE A 202 18.90 0.41 -4.07
C ILE A 202 18.30 -0.86 -4.69
N PHE A 203 17.33 -1.51 -4.01
CA PHE A 203 16.70 -2.73 -4.52
C PHE A 203 15.95 -2.51 -5.83
N LEU A 204 15.25 -1.38 -6.00
CA LEU A 204 14.56 -1.05 -7.23
C LEU A 204 15.54 -0.85 -8.39
N LYS A 205 16.71 -0.23 -8.14
CA LYS A 205 17.78 -0.11 -9.14
C LYS A 205 18.37 -1.46 -9.52
N VAL A 206 18.64 -2.33 -8.55
CA VAL A 206 19.15 -3.69 -8.79
C VAL A 206 18.15 -4.51 -9.62
N LEU A 207 16.85 -4.36 -9.38
CA LEU A 207 15.80 -5.04 -10.14
C LEU A 207 15.51 -4.42 -11.51
N GLY A 208 16.25 -3.37 -11.89
CA GLY A 208 16.12 -2.71 -13.20
C GLY A 208 14.76 -2.05 -13.41
N VAL A 209 14.22 -1.42 -12.37
CA VAL A 209 12.97 -0.63 -12.45
C VAL A 209 13.34 0.77 -12.88
N SER A 210 13.37 1.03 -14.21
CA SER A 210 13.75 2.31 -14.80
C SER A 210 12.77 3.45 -14.52
N GLU A 211 11.53 3.10 -14.18
CA GLU A 211 10.48 4.06 -13.84
C GLU A 211 10.76 4.88 -12.55
N VAL A 212 11.65 4.40 -11.69
CA VAL A 212 12.05 5.09 -10.44
C VAL A 212 12.56 6.50 -10.72
N ASP A 213 13.42 6.68 -11.74
CA ASP A 213 13.99 7.98 -12.08
C ASP A 213 12.92 8.98 -12.56
N VAL A 214 11.86 8.49 -13.21
CA VAL A 214 10.74 9.32 -13.67
C VAL A 214 9.89 9.81 -12.48
N TYR A 215 9.62 8.94 -11.51
CA TYR A 215 8.81 9.31 -10.34
C TYR A 215 9.58 10.25 -9.40
N ILE A 216 10.86 10.02 -9.20
CA ILE A 216 11.73 10.91 -8.40
C ILE A 216 11.80 12.29 -9.05
N ARG A 217 12.06 12.39 -10.36
CA ARG A 217 12.10 13.67 -11.07
C ARG A 217 10.78 14.43 -11.02
N ARG A 218 9.63 13.72 -11.09
CA ARG A 218 8.32 14.35 -10.95
C ARG A 218 8.05 14.83 -9.52
N GLY A 219 8.42 14.06 -8.50
CA GLY A 219 8.29 14.45 -7.10
C GLY A 219 9.13 15.68 -6.75
N PHE A 220 10.41 15.68 -7.14
CA PHE A 220 11.29 16.84 -6.95
C PHE A 220 10.89 18.04 -7.80
N GLY A 221 10.33 17.84 -9.00
CA GLY A 221 9.83 18.92 -9.87
C GLY A 221 8.62 19.63 -9.28
N PHE A 222 7.78 18.93 -8.50
CA PHE A 222 6.63 19.52 -7.81
C PHE A 222 7.10 20.43 -6.66
N LEU A 223 8.02 19.94 -5.82
CA LEU A 223 8.58 20.72 -4.71
C LEU A 223 9.32 21.98 -5.18
N ARG A 224 9.96 21.93 -6.36
CA ARG A 224 10.68 23.10 -6.93
C ARG A 224 9.73 24.14 -7.52
N ARG A 225 8.52 23.76 -7.94
CA ARG A 225 7.52 24.71 -8.43
C ARG A 225 6.86 25.50 -7.31
N ASP A 226 6.61 24.88 -6.15
CA ASP A 226 6.02 25.58 -5.01
C ASP A 226 6.98 26.63 -4.42
N THR A 227 8.27 26.31 -4.32
CA THR A 227 9.29 27.28 -3.83
C THR A 227 9.51 28.46 -4.78
N THR A 228 9.32 28.30 -6.08
CA THR A 228 9.40 29.42 -7.04
C THR A 228 8.12 30.25 -7.09
N ALA A 229 6.95 29.66 -6.81
CA ALA A 229 5.69 30.38 -6.70
C ALA A 229 5.62 31.24 -5.44
N GLU A 230 6.10 30.74 -4.30
CA GLU A 230 6.21 31.52 -3.06
C GLU A 230 7.22 32.65 -3.16
N ALA A 231 8.38 32.42 -3.81
CA ALA A 231 9.38 33.47 -4.02
C ALA A 231 8.87 34.62 -4.90
N ASN A 232 8.00 34.32 -5.89
CA ASN A 232 7.40 35.34 -6.76
C ASN A 232 6.18 36.06 -6.13
N MET A 233 5.62 35.57 -5.02
CA MET A 233 4.57 36.28 -4.26
C MET A 233 5.16 37.24 -3.20
N LEU A 234 6.44 37.11 -2.88
CA LEU A 234 7.12 37.93 -1.86
C LEU A 234 8.02 39.02 -2.49
N SER A 235 8.10 39.08 -3.82
CA SER A 235 8.79 40.15 -4.59
C SER A 235 7.76 41.12 -5.18
#